data_52d73ac0b4af4642f366b41ec03131e5
#
_entry.id   52d73ac0b4af4642f366b41ec03131e5
#
_cell.length_a   1.000
_cell.length_b   1.000
_cell.length_c   1.000
_cell.angle_alpha   90.00
_cell.angle_beta   90.00
_cell.angle_gamma   90.00
#
_symmetry.space_group_name_H-M   'P 1'
#
loop_
_entity.id
_entity.type
_entity.pdbx_description
1 polymer ?
#
loop_
_entity_poly.entity_id
_entity_poly.type
_entity_poly.pdbx_seq_one_letter_code
_entity_poly.pdbx_strand_id
1 'polypeptide(L)'
;MKLNIIAITAGILLFASCEKEITVDVPPHEPKLAINSVAYTGDTISIMLGKSVDVLKHKYGANLGVSNAVVQLQAGDKAAVTMKYDNASGMYISDMVAEPGIAYSVKAIAPGFKDVSATTRAPGIVKIQSLQRIKDVRLDIDGNTQDELRLTFDDPAGEKNYYIVIISASYMVNNYEETAYSGCVNTPDPSVETLYDESIDQNTCIESNGIFLRDELFDGKRKELRLFVRSTDLQAVEMPGLGMVYPTIEIQHVTEEYFRYIKSSRYAAINSGNPFAEPSNVYTNVKNGFGIFSITHSEVMEIK
;
A
#
# COMPACT_ATOMS: atom_id res chain seq x y z
N MET A 1 45.44 8.15 -52.17
CA MET A 1 44.82 6.84 -51.84
C MET A 1 45.34 6.22 -50.53
N LYS A 2 46.64 6.23 -50.23
CA LYS A 2 47.21 5.64 -48.99
C LYS A 2 46.79 6.36 -47.70
N LEU A 3 46.59 7.67 -47.75
CA LEU A 3 46.21 8.47 -46.56
C LEU A 3 44.77 8.19 -46.08
N ASN A 4 43.82 7.93 -47.00
CA ASN A 4 42.45 7.62 -46.70
C ASN A 4 42.27 6.23 -46.08
N ILE A 5 43.14 5.28 -46.41
CA ILE A 5 43.11 3.92 -45.84
C ILE A 5 43.57 3.96 -44.35
N ILE A 6 44.58 4.74 -44.04
CA ILE A 6 45.10 4.90 -42.68
C ILE A 6 44.04 5.56 -41.78
N ALA A 7 43.31 6.56 -42.28
CA ALA A 7 42.22 7.22 -41.51
C ALA A 7 41.04 6.27 -41.24
N ILE A 8 40.68 5.42 -42.17
CA ILE A 8 39.61 4.41 -41.98
C ILE A 8 40.02 3.33 -40.98
N THR A 9 41.27 2.86 -41.05
CA THR A 9 41.80 1.84 -40.13
C THR A 9 41.91 2.40 -38.68
N ALA A 10 42.31 3.65 -38.51
CA ALA A 10 42.36 4.31 -37.22
C ALA A 10 40.95 4.52 -36.63
N GLY A 11 39.95 4.81 -37.45
CA GLY A 11 38.52 4.94 -37.01
C GLY A 11 37.93 3.64 -36.50
N ILE A 12 38.27 2.49 -37.08
CA ILE A 12 37.75 1.17 -36.68
C ILE A 12 38.35 0.74 -35.31
N LEU A 13 39.57 1.13 -34.99
CA LEU A 13 40.20 0.79 -33.71
C LEU A 13 39.62 1.54 -32.49
N LEU A 14 38.92 2.65 -32.72
CA LEU A 14 38.29 3.43 -31.63
C LEU A 14 36.96 2.83 -31.13
N PHE A 15 36.39 1.86 -31.83
CA PHE A 15 35.14 1.17 -31.42
C PHE A 15 35.39 -0.17 -30.70
N ALA A 16 36.63 -0.54 -30.40
CA ALA A 16 36.94 -1.69 -29.58
C ALA A 16 36.73 -1.29 -28.09
N SER A 17 35.48 -1.07 -27.72
CA SER A 17 35.08 -0.94 -26.29
C SER A 17 35.17 -2.34 -25.66
N CYS A 18 36.14 -2.54 -24.78
CA CYS A 18 36.15 -3.71 -23.91
C CYS A 18 35.00 -3.60 -22.91
N GLU A 19 33.93 -4.31 -23.13
CA GLU A 19 32.95 -4.59 -22.08
C GLU A 19 33.58 -5.54 -21.08
N LYS A 20 33.79 -5.05 -19.85
CA LYS A 20 34.22 -5.89 -18.76
C LYS A 20 32.93 -6.41 -18.08
N GLU A 21 32.63 -7.69 -18.28
CA GLU A 21 31.61 -8.35 -17.46
C GLU A 21 32.02 -8.31 -16.00
N ILE A 22 31.24 -7.58 -15.21
CA ILE A 22 31.39 -7.58 -13.74
C ILE A 22 30.52 -8.72 -13.23
N THR A 23 31.13 -9.82 -12.83
CA THR A 23 30.43 -10.88 -12.12
C THR A 23 30.29 -10.44 -10.68
N VAL A 24 29.05 -10.12 -10.28
CA VAL A 24 28.72 -9.84 -8.87
C VAL A 24 28.43 -11.17 -8.19
N ASP A 25 29.23 -11.51 -7.18
CA ASP A 25 29.03 -12.71 -6.37
C ASP A 25 27.86 -12.43 -5.40
N VAL A 26 26.67 -12.86 -5.76
CA VAL A 26 25.47 -12.69 -4.95
C VAL A 26 25.34 -13.90 -4.02
N PRO A 27 25.22 -13.71 -2.69
CA PRO A 27 25.02 -14.81 -1.77
C PRO A 27 23.82 -15.67 -2.18
N PRO A 28 23.89 -17.01 -1.99
CA PRO A 28 22.78 -17.90 -2.36
C PRO A 28 21.51 -17.52 -1.60
N HIS A 29 20.41 -17.34 -2.34
CA HIS A 29 19.12 -17.05 -1.77
C HIS A 29 18.51 -18.27 -1.08
N GLU A 30 18.21 -18.17 0.22
CA GLU A 30 17.41 -19.13 0.95
C GLU A 30 15.92 -18.75 0.80
N PRO A 31 15.09 -19.54 0.11
CA PRO A 31 13.68 -19.22 -0.07
C PRO A 31 12.94 -19.17 1.28
N LYS A 32 12.11 -18.15 1.46
CA LYS A 32 11.27 -17.94 2.65
C LYS A 32 9.81 -17.83 2.24
N LEU A 33 8.92 -18.22 3.15
CA LEU A 33 7.49 -17.97 2.99
C LEU A 33 7.20 -16.47 3.13
N ALA A 34 6.18 -16.01 2.41
CA ALA A 34 5.64 -14.67 2.50
C ALA A 34 4.15 -14.73 2.80
N ILE A 35 3.71 -14.06 3.87
CA ILE A 35 2.30 -13.90 4.23
C ILE A 35 1.85 -12.52 3.76
N ASN A 36 0.81 -12.47 2.93
CA ASN A 36 0.18 -11.22 2.54
C ASN A 36 -1.31 -11.31 2.87
N SER A 37 -1.72 -10.53 3.86
CA SER A 37 -3.10 -10.45 4.32
C SER A 37 -3.35 -9.08 4.95
N VAL A 38 -4.27 -8.36 4.37
CA VAL A 38 -4.87 -7.16 4.95
C VAL A 38 -6.37 -7.37 4.90
N ALA A 39 -6.95 -7.73 6.05
CA ALA A 39 -8.39 -7.92 6.18
C ALA A 39 -9.05 -6.65 6.73
N TYR A 40 -10.33 -6.46 6.42
CA TYR A 40 -11.12 -5.38 7.02
C TYR A 40 -11.98 -5.92 8.16
N THR A 41 -12.23 -5.09 9.18
CA THR A 41 -13.19 -5.42 10.24
C THR A 41 -14.57 -5.63 9.63
N GLY A 42 -15.21 -6.73 9.99
CA GLY A 42 -16.48 -7.16 9.39
C GLY A 42 -16.34 -8.17 8.27
N ASP A 43 -15.16 -8.32 7.68
CA ASP A 43 -14.89 -9.28 6.61
C ASP A 43 -14.24 -10.56 7.11
N THR A 44 -14.33 -11.62 6.32
CA THR A 44 -13.62 -12.88 6.57
C THR A 44 -12.12 -12.71 6.31
N ILE A 45 -11.30 -13.33 7.18
CA ILE A 45 -9.84 -13.24 7.05
C ILE A 45 -9.36 -14.26 6.01
N SER A 46 -8.66 -13.75 4.99
CA SER A 46 -8.00 -14.56 3.97
C SER A 46 -6.51 -14.25 3.90
N ILE A 47 -5.72 -15.24 3.48
CA ILE A 47 -4.26 -15.14 3.44
C ILE A 47 -3.75 -15.65 2.09
N MET A 48 -3.02 -14.80 1.41
CA MET A 48 -2.19 -15.22 0.28
C MET A 48 -0.81 -15.64 0.81
N LEU A 49 -0.50 -16.93 0.71
CA LEU A 49 0.79 -17.47 1.08
C LEU A 49 1.65 -17.66 -0.16
N GLY A 50 2.77 -16.98 -0.19
CA GLY A 50 3.74 -17.03 -1.27
C GLY A 50 5.12 -17.49 -0.79
N LYS A 51 6.06 -17.51 -1.72
CA LYS A 51 7.49 -17.77 -1.46
C LYS A 51 8.37 -16.75 -2.14
N SER A 52 9.46 -16.38 -1.49
CA SER A 52 10.50 -15.55 -2.10
C SER A 52 11.33 -16.38 -3.09
N VAL A 53 11.87 -15.71 -4.10
CA VAL A 53 12.73 -16.30 -5.11
C VAL A 53 14.00 -15.48 -5.26
N ASP A 54 15.05 -16.13 -5.74
CA ASP A 54 16.28 -15.48 -6.13
C ASP A 54 15.99 -14.47 -7.25
N VAL A 55 16.41 -13.23 -7.08
CA VAL A 55 16.18 -12.15 -8.05
C VAL A 55 16.77 -12.48 -9.43
N LEU A 56 17.91 -13.17 -9.47
CA LEU A 56 18.56 -13.55 -10.71
C LEU A 56 17.88 -14.73 -11.40
N LYS A 57 17.04 -15.48 -10.70
CA LYS A 57 16.29 -16.64 -11.22
C LYS A 57 14.80 -16.35 -11.41
N HIS A 58 14.37 -15.14 -11.05
CA HIS A 58 12.96 -14.76 -11.19
C HIS A 58 12.55 -14.73 -12.68
N LYS A 59 11.46 -15.43 -12.99
CA LYS A 59 10.81 -15.39 -14.31
C LYS A 59 9.50 -14.64 -14.17
N TYR A 60 9.27 -13.66 -15.03
CA TYR A 60 7.98 -12.95 -15.06
C TYR A 60 6.84 -13.95 -15.28
N GLY A 61 5.76 -13.80 -14.49
CA GLY A 61 4.61 -14.71 -14.53
C GLY A 61 4.79 -16.05 -13.81
N ALA A 62 5.93 -16.27 -13.10
CA ALA A 62 6.09 -17.46 -12.28
C ALA A 62 5.06 -17.50 -11.14
N ASN A 63 4.41 -18.66 -10.93
CA ASN A 63 3.54 -18.86 -9.79
C ASN A 63 4.38 -18.96 -8.50
N LEU A 64 4.25 -17.96 -7.64
CA LEU A 64 4.91 -17.90 -6.35
C LEU A 64 4.02 -18.35 -5.19
N GLY A 65 2.76 -18.72 -5.46
CA GLY A 65 1.82 -19.20 -4.46
C GLY A 65 2.22 -20.57 -3.87
N VAL A 66 1.92 -20.76 -2.59
CA VAL A 66 2.14 -22.00 -1.86
C VAL A 66 0.79 -22.56 -1.42
N SER A 67 0.31 -23.61 -2.10
CA SER A 67 -1.03 -24.19 -1.90
C SER A 67 -1.05 -25.42 -0.96
N ASN A 68 0.12 -25.96 -0.60
CA ASN A 68 0.26 -27.20 0.16
C ASN A 68 0.72 -26.96 1.62
N ALA A 69 0.45 -25.78 2.17
CA ALA A 69 0.79 -25.43 3.54
C ALA A 69 -0.36 -25.76 4.51
N VAL A 70 -0.02 -25.94 5.77
CA VAL A 70 -0.96 -25.88 6.89
C VAL A 70 -0.93 -24.46 7.43
N VAL A 71 -2.03 -23.74 7.26
CA VAL A 71 -2.20 -22.36 7.74
C VAL A 71 -3.21 -22.38 8.88
N GLN A 72 -2.80 -21.85 10.04
CA GLN A 72 -3.62 -21.77 11.24
C GLN A 72 -3.82 -20.32 11.64
N LEU A 73 -5.07 -19.97 11.95
CA LEU A 73 -5.48 -18.65 12.42
C LEU A 73 -6.09 -18.77 13.81
N GLN A 74 -5.70 -17.87 14.71
CA GLN A 74 -6.24 -17.78 16.06
C GLN A 74 -6.72 -16.37 16.36
N ALA A 75 -7.88 -16.24 17.01
CA ALA A 75 -8.46 -14.99 17.48
C ALA A 75 -8.45 -14.94 19.01
N GLY A 76 -7.73 -14.00 19.60
CA GLY A 76 -7.56 -13.89 21.05
C GLY A 76 -7.09 -15.19 21.69
N ASP A 77 -7.77 -15.63 22.74
CA ASP A 77 -7.49 -16.85 23.47
C ASP A 77 -8.26 -18.08 22.94
N LYS A 78 -9.02 -17.93 21.82
CA LYS A 78 -9.75 -19.02 21.20
C LYS A 78 -8.78 -20.06 20.61
N ALA A 79 -9.22 -21.30 20.44
CA ALA A 79 -8.43 -22.33 19.77
C ALA A 79 -8.12 -21.92 18.31
N ALA A 80 -6.89 -22.22 17.87
CA ALA A 80 -6.52 -21.99 16.48
C ALA A 80 -7.34 -22.88 15.54
N VAL A 81 -7.76 -22.31 14.41
CA VAL A 81 -8.46 -23.05 13.34
C VAL A 81 -7.55 -23.19 12.13
N THR A 82 -7.67 -24.32 11.43
CA THR A 82 -6.94 -24.52 10.18
C THR A 82 -7.75 -23.91 9.03
N MET A 83 -7.11 -23.03 8.29
CA MET A 83 -7.70 -22.38 7.10
C MET A 83 -7.74 -23.34 5.92
N LYS A 84 -8.72 -23.17 5.05
CA LYS A 84 -8.88 -23.97 3.84
C LYS A 84 -8.28 -23.23 2.64
N TYR A 85 -7.51 -23.97 1.83
CA TYR A 85 -7.03 -23.42 0.56
C TYR A 85 -8.15 -23.44 -0.48
N ASP A 86 -8.41 -22.28 -1.07
CA ASP A 86 -9.34 -22.12 -2.18
C ASP A 86 -8.58 -22.02 -3.50
N ASN A 87 -8.78 -22.98 -4.39
CA ASN A 87 -8.11 -23.03 -5.69
C ASN A 87 -8.55 -21.93 -6.64
N ALA A 88 -9.74 -21.37 -6.47
CA ALA A 88 -10.27 -20.36 -7.36
C ALA A 88 -9.59 -18.99 -7.10
N SER A 89 -9.45 -18.62 -5.83
CA SER A 89 -8.79 -17.38 -5.43
C SER A 89 -7.28 -17.51 -5.23
N GLY A 90 -6.77 -18.74 -5.02
CA GLY A 90 -5.37 -18.97 -4.65
C GLY A 90 -5.03 -18.57 -3.21
N MET A 91 -6.02 -18.44 -2.35
CA MET A 91 -5.89 -17.99 -0.96
C MET A 91 -6.27 -19.07 0.05
N TYR A 92 -5.75 -18.94 1.25
CA TYR A 92 -6.24 -19.66 2.44
C TYR A 92 -7.36 -18.81 3.07
N ILE A 93 -8.56 -19.38 3.20
CA ILE A 93 -9.76 -18.72 3.70
C ILE A 93 -10.14 -19.28 5.06
N SER A 94 -10.47 -18.38 5.99
CA SER A 94 -11.01 -18.70 7.30
C SER A 94 -12.52 -18.45 7.33
N ASP A 95 -13.24 -19.16 8.20
CA ASP A 95 -14.63 -18.83 8.52
C ASP A 95 -14.71 -17.71 9.60
N MET A 96 -13.56 -17.20 10.07
CA MET A 96 -13.52 -16.12 11.08
C MET A 96 -13.71 -14.76 10.41
N VAL A 97 -14.61 -13.96 10.99
CA VAL A 97 -14.78 -12.55 10.69
C VAL A 97 -13.86 -11.73 11.58
N ALA A 98 -13.21 -10.73 11.03
CA ALA A 98 -12.35 -9.82 11.78
C ALA A 98 -13.18 -8.89 12.65
N GLU A 99 -12.96 -8.94 13.96
CA GLU A 99 -13.67 -8.13 14.96
C GLU A 99 -12.75 -7.00 15.50
N PRO A 100 -13.25 -5.76 15.66
CA PRO A 100 -12.46 -4.65 16.20
C PRO A 100 -11.90 -4.98 17.59
N GLY A 101 -10.66 -4.55 17.87
CA GLY A 101 -10.01 -4.71 19.17
C GLY A 101 -9.50 -6.11 19.48
N ILE A 102 -9.77 -7.11 18.65
CA ILE A 102 -9.30 -8.49 18.84
C ILE A 102 -7.89 -8.66 18.28
N ALA A 103 -7.06 -9.39 19.04
CA ALA A 103 -5.74 -9.81 18.58
C ALA A 103 -5.85 -11.10 17.75
N TYR A 104 -5.14 -11.15 16.65
CA TYR A 104 -5.09 -12.32 15.76
C TYR A 104 -3.65 -12.77 15.61
N SER A 105 -3.46 -14.08 15.53
CA SER A 105 -2.17 -14.68 15.17
C SER A 105 -2.35 -15.69 14.04
N VAL A 106 -1.38 -15.71 13.13
CA VAL A 106 -1.31 -16.66 12.03
C VAL A 106 -0.01 -17.44 12.12
N LYS A 107 -0.08 -18.73 11.81
CA LYS A 107 1.08 -19.60 11.61
C LYS A 107 0.92 -20.37 10.31
N ALA A 108 1.98 -20.39 9.49
CA ALA A 108 2.01 -21.19 8.27
C ALA A 108 3.22 -22.14 8.27
N ILE A 109 2.96 -23.39 7.92
CA ILE A 109 3.93 -24.49 7.85
C ILE A 109 3.84 -25.09 6.45
N ALA A 110 4.95 -25.10 5.70
CA ALA A 110 5.01 -25.68 4.37
C ALA A 110 6.26 -26.53 4.18
N PRO A 111 6.21 -27.64 3.43
CA PRO A 111 7.37 -28.49 3.17
C PRO A 111 8.52 -27.72 2.54
N GLY A 112 9.72 -27.87 3.07
CA GLY A 112 10.94 -27.22 2.55
C GLY A 112 11.15 -25.77 2.99
N PHE A 113 10.32 -25.24 3.90
CA PHE A 113 10.44 -23.89 4.45
C PHE A 113 10.50 -23.91 5.98
N LYS A 114 11.09 -22.88 6.56
CA LYS A 114 10.94 -22.58 7.99
C LYS A 114 9.50 -22.12 8.25
N ASP A 115 8.95 -22.51 9.40
CA ASP A 115 7.65 -22.02 9.85
C ASP A 115 7.67 -20.51 9.97
N VAL A 116 6.61 -19.87 9.51
CA VAL A 116 6.40 -18.43 9.63
C VAL A 116 5.19 -18.14 10.52
N SER A 117 5.23 -16.99 11.19
CA SER A 117 4.12 -16.52 12.01
C SER A 117 4.06 -15.01 12.06
N ALA A 118 2.86 -14.49 12.25
CA ALA A 118 2.64 -13.06 12.46
C ALA A 118 1.50 -12.85 13.45
N THR A 119 1.49 -11.67 14.08
CA THR A 119 0.42 -11.23 14.98
C THR A 119 0.01 -9.83 14.60
N THR A 120 -1.27 -9.52 14.78
CA THR A 120 -1.84 -8.19 14.61
C THR A 120 -2.98 -8.00 15.60
N ARG A 121 -3.31 -6.76 15.93
CA ARG A 121 -4.51 -6.42 16.69
C ARG A 121 -5.40 -5.56 15.82
N ALA A 122 -6.63 -6.00 15.57
CA ALA A 122 -7.58 -5.19 14.79
C ALA A 122 -7.81 -3.84 15.49
N PRO A 123 -7.70 -2.72 14.77
CA PRO A 123 -7.93 -1.40 15.35
C PRO A 123 -9.39 -1.22 15.73
N GLY A 124 -9.66 -0.23 16.57
CA GLY A 124 -11.01 0.17 16.95
C GLY A 124 -11.78 0.79 15.77
N ILE A 125 -13.09 0.92 15.94
CA ILE A 125 -13.94 1.58 14.94
C ILE A 125 -13.71 3.09 15.03
N VAL A 126 -13.40 3.70 13.88
CA VAL A 126 -13.38 5.15 13.69
C VAL A 126 -14.40 5.50 12.62
N LYS A 127 -15.27 6.48 12.91
CA LYS A 127 -16.34 6.91 12.02
C LYS A 127 -16.13 8.34 11.54
N ILE A 128 -16.43 8.56 10.27
CA ILE A 128 -16.53 9.92 9.72
C ILE A 128 -17.72 10.60 10.37
N GLN A 129 -17.46 11.68 11.13
CA GLN A 129 -18.49 12.48 11.76
C GLN A 129 -19.13 13.47 10.79
N SER A 130 -18.32 14.04 9.92
CA SER A 130 -18.78 14.91 8.85
C SER A 130 -17.75 14.99 7.71
N LEU A 131 -18.27 15.21 6.51
CA LEU A 131 -17.50 15.58 5.33
C LEU A 131 -18.18 16.81 4.72
N GLN A 132 -17.43 17.90 4.58
CA GLN A 132 -17.88 19.12 3.92
C GLN A 132 -17.02 19.41 2.70
N ARG A 133 -17.64 19.74 1.57
CA ARG A 133 -16.98 20.21 0.35
C ARG A 133 -17.27 21.69 0.19
N ILE A 134 -16.23 22.51 0.16
CA ILE A 134 -16.32 23.95 -0.12
C ILE A 134 -15.67 24.17 -1.49
N LYS A 135 -16.48 24.60 -2.44
CA LYS A 135 -16.05 24.73 -3.84
C LYS A 135 -15.22 25.97 -4.07
N ASP A 136 -14.29 25.88 -5.00
CA ASP A 136 -13.55 26.99 -5.60
C ASP A 136 -12.85 27.91 -4.59
N VAL A 137 -12.18 27.31 -3.59
CA VAL A 137 -11.60 28.08 -2.46
C VAL A 137 -10.25 28.71 -2.78
N ARG A 138 -9.47 28.14 -3.72
CA ARG A 138 -8.16 28.66 -4.12
C ARG A 138 -7.75 28.12 -5.50
N LEU A 139 -6.63 28.64 -6.00
CA LEU A 139 -5.94 28.09 -7.17
C LEU A 139 -4.71 27.29 -6.72
N ASP A 140 -4.38 26.20 -7.43
CA ASP A 140 -3.11 25.51 -7.28
C ASP A 140 -1.97 26.29 -7.98
N ILE A 141 -0.74 25.75 -7.90
CA ILE A 141 0.44 26.38 -8.53
C ILE A 141 0.33 26.47 -10.06
N ASP A 142 -0.47 25.60 -10.68
CA ASP A 142 -0.70 25.56 -12.13
C ASP A 142 -1.89 26.43 -12.54
N GLY A 143 -2.57 27.09 -11.60
CA GLY A 143 -3.73 27.93 -11.83
C GLY A 143 -5.06 27.16 -11.92
N ASN A 144 -5.12 25.88 -11.53
CA ASN A 144 -6.38 25.15 -11.49
C ASN A 144 -7.13 25.44 -10.18
N THR A 145 -8.45 25.55 -10.28
CA THR A 145 -9.32 25.73 -9.10
C THR A 145 -9.30 24.48 -8.22
N GLN A 146 -9.20 24.70 -6.92
CA GLN A 146 -9.27 23.64 -5.91
C GLN A 146 -10.47 23.84 -4.99
N ASP A 147 -11.12 22.73 -4.65
CA ASP A 147 -12.11 22.61 -3.60
C ASP A 147 -11.41 22.22 -2.28
N GLU A 148 -11.98 22.64 -1.17
CA GLU A 148 -11.58 22.21 0.17
C GLU A 148 -12.52 21.10 0.66
N LEU A 149 -11.95 19.96 1.04
CA LEU A 149 -12.62 18.91 1.77
C LEU A 149 -12.25 19.02 3.24
N ARG A 150 -13.26 19.10 4.12
CA ARG A 150 -13.10 19.05 5.59
C ARG A 150 -13.64 17.73 6.08
N LEU A 151 -12.73 16.80 6.37
CA LEU A 151 -13.05 15.52 6.96
C LEU A 151 -12.92 15.60 8.48
N THR A 152 -14.00 15.26 9.20
CA THR A 152 -13.99 15.25 10.67
C THR A 152 -14.24 13.86 11.20
N PHE A 153 -13.40 13.42 12.14
CA PHE A 153 -13.54 12.15 12.87
C PHE A 153 -13.06 12.29 14.31
N ASP A 154 -13.46 11.35 15.17
CA ASP A 154 -13.02 11.31 16.56
C ASP A 154 -11.94 10.23 16.71
N ASP A 155 -10.81 10.61 17.31
CA ASP A 155 -9.68 9.72 17.58
C ASP A 155 -9.85 9.07 18.96
N PRO A 156 -9.61 7.73 19.08
CA PRO A 156 -9.59 7.05 20.37
C PRO A 156 -8.43 7.50 21.24
N ALA A 157 -8.69 7.78 22.53
CA ALA A 157 -7.67 8.25 23.45
C ALA A 157 -6.82 7.12 24.05
N GLY A 158 -5.53 7.42 24.33
CA GLY A 158 -4.69 6.62 25.20
C GLY A 158 -3.94 5.48 24.54
N GLU A 159 -4.02 5.38 23.21
CA GLU A 159 -3.18 4.49 22.39
C GLU A 159 -2.71 5.24 21.15
N LYS A 160 -1.65 4.76 20.52
CA LYS A 160 -1.16 5.35 19.27
C LYS A 160 -2.02 4.86 18.10
N ASN A 161 -2.60 5.81 17.38
CA ASN A 161 -3.46 5.53 16.26
C ASN A 161 -2.81 5.98 14.94
N TYR A 162 -3.02 5.20 13.90
CA TYR A 162 -2.47 5.41 12.56
C TYR A 162 -3.61 5.40 11.55
N TYR A 163 -3.60 6.37 10.66
CA TYR A 163 -4.64 6.53 9.66
C TYR A 163 -4.07 6.65 8.26
N ILE A 164 -4.81 6.12 7.30
CA ILE A 164 -4.58 6.37 5.87
C ILE A 164 -5.88 6.93 5.32
N VAL A 165 -5.83 8.12 4.74
CA VAL A 165 -6.98 8.71 4.05
C VAL A 165 -6.77 8.56 2.56
N ILE A 166 -7.82 8.11 1.86
CA ILE A 166 -7.81 7.84 0.43
C ILE A 166 -8.95 8.64 -0.21
N ILE A 167 -8.65 9.32 -1.30
CA ILE A 167 -9.66 9.94 -2.16
C ILE A 167 -9.62 9.22 -3.48
N SER A 168 -10.75 8.64 -3.89
CA SER A 168 -10.85 7.87 -5.12
C SER A 168 -12.23 7.98 -5.74
N ALA A 169 -12.31 7.69 -7.02
CA ALA A 169 -13.55 7.32 -7.69
C ALA A 169 -13.32 5.93 -8.29
N SER A 170 -13.83 4.92 -7.60
CA SER A 170 -13.70 3.53 -8.02
C SER A 170 -15.07 2.97 -8.41
N TYR A 171 -15.10 2.13 -9.42
CA TYR A 171 -16.29 1.42 -9.84
C TYR A 171 -15.94 0.01 -10.32
N MET A 172 -16.91 -0.90 -10.24
CA MET A 172 -16.70 -2.29 -10.63
C MET A 172 -17.09 -2.50 -12.09
N VAL A 173 -16.16 -3.00 -12.90
CA VAL A 173 -16.42 -3.43 -14.27
C VAL A 173 -16.03 -4.91 -14.38
N ASN A 174 -16.99 -5.78 -14.71
CA ASN A 174 -16.75 -7.22 -14.89
C ASN A 174 -16.02 -7.87 -13.69
N ASN A 175 -16.37 -7.49 -12.46
CA ASN A 175 -15.73 -7.91 -11.21
C ASN A 175 -14.29 -7.41 -11.00
N TYR A 176 -13.85 -6.44 -11.79
CA TYR A 176 -12.60 -5.71 -11.55
C TYR A 176 -12.92 -4.29 -11.07
N GLU A 177 -12.20 -3.85 -10.04
CA GLU A 177 -12.26 -2.47 -9.60
C GLU A 177 -11.43 -1.61 -10.56
N GLU A 178 -12.07 -0.62 -11.16
CA GLU A 178 -11.39 0.41 -11.96
C GLU A 178 -11.41 1.73 -11.18
N THR A 179 -10.24 2.33 -11.02
CA THR A 179 -10.10 3.63 -10.36
C THR A 179 -10.14 4.73 -11.40
N ALA A 180 -11.18 5.56 -11.37
CA ALA A 180 -11.34 6.68 -12.29
C ALA A 180 -10.51 7.92 -11.89
N TYR A 181 -9.99 7.95 -10.65
CA TYR A 181 -9.25 9.07 -10.12
C TYR A 181 -7.99 8.66 -9.38
N SER A 182 -6.89 9.26 -9.77
CA SER A 182 -5.61 9.26 -9.09
C SER A 182 -5.01 10.66 -9.24
N GLY A 183 -5.16 11.50 -8.25
CA GLY A 183 -4.78 12.90 -8.33
C GLY A 183 -3.98 13.40 -7.14
N CYS A 184 -3.70 14.67 -7.21
CA CYS A 184 -2.89 15.40 -6.27
C CYS A 184 -3.76 16.00 -5.16
N VAL A 185 -3.39 15.77 -3.93
CA VAL A 185 -4.01 16.39 -2.75
C VAL A 185 -2.99 17.27 -2.06
N ASN A 186 -3.37 18.49 -1.73
CA ASN A 186 -2.56 19.38 -0.92
C ASN A 186 -3.19 19.54 0.47
N THR A 187 -2.37 19.71 1.49
CA THR A 187 -2.84 19.97 2.85
C THR A 187 -1.82 20.79 3.63
N PRO A 188 -2.28 21.73 4.47
CA PRO A 188 -1.43 22.42 5.43
C PRO A 188 -1.37 21.70 6.77
N ASP A 189 -1.97 20.53 6.89
CA ASP A 189 -2.15 19.83 8.17
C ASP A 189 -0.84 19.20 8.65
N PRO A 190 -0.29 19.61 9.82
CA PRO A 190 1.00 19.12 10.31
C PRO A 190 0.97 17.66 10.79
N SER A 191 -0.21 17.05 10.94
CA SER A 191 -0.33 15.63 11.29
C SER A 191 -0.19 14.69 10.09
N VAL A 192 -0.17 15.24 8.87
CA VAL A 192 0.03 14.48 7.64
C VAL A 192 1.51 14.27 7.39
N GLU A 193 1.88 13.04 7.08
CA GLU A 193 3.24 12.65 6.74
C GLU A 193 3.41 12.42 5.23
N THR A 194 4.53 12.86 4.68
CA THR A 194 4.94 12.44 3.33
C THR A 194 5.65 11.10 3.34
N LEU A 195 5.77 10.48 2.17
CA LEU A 195 6.58 9.27 2.00
C LEU A 195 8.09 9.53 2.21
N TYR A 196 8.54 10.77 2.04
CA TYR A 196 9.96 11.12 1.98
C TYR A 196 10.50 11.85 3.21
N ASP A 197 9.72 11.96 4.29
CA ASP A 197 10.05 12.77 5.47
C ASP A 197 10.41 14.25 5.13
N GLU A 198 10.01 14.72 3.94
CA GLU A 198 10.18 16.10 3.55
C GLU A 198 9.13 16.98 4.23
N SER A 199 9.51 18.22 4.52
CA SER A 199 8.56 19.20 5.06
C SER A 199 7.45 19.45 4.04
N ILE A 200 6.20 19.22 4.45
CA ILE A 200 5.02 19.49 3.63
C ILE A 200 4.81 21.00 3.62
N ASP A 201 4.83 21.61 2.44
CA ASP A 201 4.28 22.93 2.24
C ASP A 201 2.85 22.80 1.64
N GLN A 202 2.14 23.94 1.57
CA GLN A 202 0.77 23.96 1.06
C GLN A 202 0.63 23.60 -0.43
N ASN A 203 1.74 23.45 -1.14
CA ASN A 203 1.80 23.11 -2.56
C ASN A 203 2.34 21.69 -2.80
N THR A 204 2.81 21.02 -1.76
CA THR A 204 3.30 19.64 -1.88
C THR A 204 2.16 18.74 -2.35
N CYS A 205 2.38 18.06 -3.47
CA CYS A 205 1.46 17.08 -4.00
C CYS A 205 1.57 15.77 -3.21
N ILE A 206 0.49 15.36 -2.57
CA ILE A 206 0.35 14.07 -1.91
C ILE A 206 -0.53 13.21 -2.80
N GLU A 207 -0.13 11.95 -3.02
CA GLU A 207 -0.96 11.02 -3.78
C GLU A 207 -2.28 10.78 -3.05
N SER A 208 -3.40 10.87 -3.77
CA SER A 208 -4.76 10.75 -3.22
C SER A 208 -5.06 9.41 -2.53
N ASN A 209 -4.27 8.39 -2.81
CA ASN A 209 -4.38 7.05 -2.22
C ASN A 209 -3.44 6.83 -1.02
N GLY A 210 -2.83 7.86 -0.46
CA GLY A 210 -1.81 7.70 0.57
C GLY A 210 -1.59 8.93 1.46
N ILE A 211 -2.64 9.51 2.00
CA ILE A 211 -2.55 10.57 2.99
C ILE A 211 -2.37 9.91 4.35
N PHE A 212 -1.13 9.89 4.85
CA PHE A 212 -0.75 9.21 6.08
C PHE A 212 -0.83 10.16 7.28
N LEU A 213 -1.47 9.73 8.38
CA LEU A 213 -1.56 10.50 9.61
C LEU A 213 -1.18 9.66 10.83
N ARG A 214 -0.59 10.32 11.81
CA ARG A 214 -0.44 9.82 13.19
C ARG A 214 -1.17 10.75 14.13
N ASP A 215 -1.69 10.20 15.21
CA ASP A 215 -2.50 10.92 16.20
C ASP A 215 -1.71 11.79 17.19
N GLU A 216 -0.38 11.81 17.12
CA GLU A 216 0.49 12.49 18.10
C GLU A 216 0.07 13.95 18.39
N LEU A 217 -0.57 14.63 17.43
CA LEU A 217 -1.06 16.00 17.59
C LEU A 217 -2.53 16.09 18.01
N PHE A 218 -3.27 14.96 17.99
CA PHE A 218 -4.72 14.97 18.25
C PHE A 218 -5.22 13.78 19.07
N ASP A 219 -4.33 13.04 19.78
CA ASP A 219 -4.68 11.89 20.62
C ASP A 219 -5.91 12.18 21.49
N GLY A 220 -6.94 11.35 21.37
CA GLY A 220 -8.20 11.44 22.09
C GLY A 220 -9.08 12.64 21.74
N LYS A 221 -8.86 13.30 20.61
CA LYS A 221 -9.58 14.50 20.22
C LYS A 221 -10.32 14.33 18.90
N ARG A 222 -11.29 15.23 18.69
CA ARG A 222 -11.86 15.41 17.37
C ARG A 222 -10.83 16.01 16.43
N LYS A 223 -10.59 15.34 15.32
CA LYS A 223 -9.72 15.79 14.23
C LYS A 223 -10.55 16.35 13.09
N GLU A 224 -10.23 17.54 12.65
CA GLU A 224 -10.62 18.08 11.34
C GLU A 224 -9.40 18.08 10.42
N LEU A 225 -9.47 17.32 9.34
CA LEU A 225 -8.45 17.25 8.30
C LEU A 225 -8.91 18.08 7.10
N ARG A 226 -8.10 19.05 6.69
CA ARG A 226 -8.38 19.92 5.56
C ARG A 226 -7.54 19.49 4.36
N LEU A 227 -8.21 19.14 3.26
CA LEU A 227 -7.60 18.65 2.04
C LEU A 227 -8.03 19.54 0.87
N PHE A 228 -7.09 19.92 0.02
CA PHE A 228 -7.37 20.70 -1.19
C PHE A 228 -7.16 19.80 -2.41
N VAL A 229 -8.18 19.68 -3.23
CA VAL A 229 -8.23 18.79 -4.39
C VAL A 229 -8.72 19.60 -5.59
N ARG A 230 -8.22 19.33 -6.78
CA ARG A 230 -8.70 20.01 -7.99
C ARG A 230 -10.20 19.79 -8.15
N SER A 231 -10.93 20.87 -8.40
CA SER A 231 -12.40 20.85 -8.51
C SER A 231 -12.89 19.91 -9.62
N THR A 232 -12.12 19.78 -10.71
CA THR A 232 -12.40 18.87 -11.82
C THR A 232 -12.33 17.41 -11.41
N ASP A 233 -11.46 17.06 -10.45
CA ASP A 233 -11.20 15.71 -10.03
C ASP A 233 -12.27 15.19 -9.04
N LEU A 234 -13.07 16.11 -8.50
CA LEU A 234 -14.18 15.81 -7.60
C LEU A 234 -15.55 15.82 -8.31
N GLN A 235 -15.58 15.76 -9.63
CA GLN A 235 -16.82 15.68 -10.38
C GLN A 235 -17.32 14.24 -10.45
N ALA A 236 -18.64 14.08 -10.33
CA ALA A 236 -19.27 12.80 -10.62
C ALA A 236 -19.13 12.47 -12.10
N VAL A 237 -18.88 11.22 -12.41
CA VAL A 237 -18.72 10.72 -13.78
C VAL A 237 -19.88 9.82 -14.12
N GLU A 238 -20.54 10.05 -15.26
CA GLU A 238 -21.57 9.15 -15.76
C GLU A 238 -20.92 7.94 -16.42
N MET A 239 -21.20 6.75 -15.88
CA MET A 239 -20.65 5.50 -16.38
C MET A 239 -21.74 4.65 -17.03
N PRO A 240 -21.50 4.13 -18.27
CA PRO A 240 -22.46 3.29 -18.95
C PRO A 240 -22.84 2.05 -18.11
N GLY A 241 -24.14 1.91 -17.82
CA GLY A 241 -24.68 0.79 -17.05
C GLY A 241 -24.59 0.89 -15.52
N LEU A 242 -23.87 1.89 -14.99
CA LEU A 242 -23.71 2.12 -13.54
C LEU A 242 -24.34 3.43 -13.07
N GLY A 243 -24.61 4.38 -14.01
CA GLY A 243 -25.12 5.72 -13.67
C GLY A 243 -24.02 6.67 -13.21
N MET A 244 -24.37 7.60 -12.31
CA MET A 244 -23.42 8.58 -11.77
C MET A 244 -22.57 7.95 -10.68
N VAL A 245 -21.24 7.95 -10.88
CA VAL A 245 -20.24 7.54 -9.90
C VAL A 245 -19.67 8.80 -9.25
N TYR A 246 -19.79 8.90 -7.95
CA TYR A 246 -19.27 10.00 -7.15
C TYR A 246 -17.90 9.64 -6.59
N PRO A 247 -16.95 10.60 -6.52
CA PRO A 247 -15.73 10.41 -5.76
C PRO A 247 -16.05 10.10 -4.30
N THR A 248 -15.19 9.34 -3.68
CA THR A 248 -15.31 8.94 -2.26
C THR A 248 -14.08 9.37 -1.49
N ILE A 249 -14.27 9.61 -0.21
CA ILE A 249 -13.20 9.68 0.77
C ILE A 249 -13.32 8.49 1.71
N GLU A 250 -12.24 7.79 1.90
CA GLU A 250 -12.13 6.66 2.82
C GLU A 250 -11.15 7.03 3.92
N ILE A 251 -11.50 6.76 5.18
CA ILE A 251 -10.57 6.77 6.28
C ILE A 251 -10.33 5.33 6.74
N GLN A 252 -9.08 4.91 6.69
CA GLN A 252 -8.64 3.63 7.22
C GLN A 252 -7.93 3.86 8.55
N HIS A 253 -8.45 3.25 9.63
CA HIS A 253 -7.74 3.10 10.89
C HIS A 253 -6.92 1.83 10.79
N VAL A 254 -5.61 1.95 10.81
CA VAL A 254 -4.67 0.88 10.50
C VAL A 254 -3.76 0.57 11.68
N THR A 255 -3.15 -0.61 11.67
CA THR A 255 -2.11 -0.94 12.65
C THR A 255 -0.80 -0.23 12.33
N GLU A 256 0.09 -0.05 13.32
CA GLU A 256 1.43 0.48 13.11
C GLU A 256 2.20 -0.35 12.07
N GLU A 257 2.09 -1.67 12.15
CA GLU A 257 2.77 -2.59 11.26
C GLU A 257 2.35 -2.38 9.80
N TYR A 258 1.05 -2.20 9.55
CA TYR A 258 0.55 -1.94 8.20
C TYR A 258 0.96 -0.54 7.71
N PHE A 259 0.86 0.46 8.56
CA PHE A 259 1.31 1.81 8.26
C PHE A 259 2.79 1.83 7.83
N ARG A 260 3.65 1.16 8.58
CA ARG A 260 5.08 1.03 8.26
C ARG A 260 5.32 0.22 6.99
N TYR A 261 4.57 -0.87 6.82
CA TYR A 261 4.66 -1.72 5.63
C TYR A 261 4.32 -0.95 4.36
N ILE A 262 3.17 -0.26 4.33
CA ILE A 262 2.73 0.46 3.13
C ILE A 262 3.67 1.63 2.79
N LYS A 263 4.13 2.40 3.79
CA LYS A 263 5.13 3.46 3.57
C LYS A 263 6.43 2.90 3.00
N SER A 264 7.00 1.87 3.63
CA SER A 264 8.28 1.30 3.18
C SER A 264 8.17 0.61 1.81
N SER A 265 7.05 -0.04 1.50
CA SER A 265 6.84 -0.67 0.20
C SER A 265 6.71 0.36 -0.94
N ARG A 266 6.00 1.47 -0.70
CA ARG A 266 5.91 2.57 -1.66
C ARG A 266 7.26 3.24 -1.89
N TYR A 267 7.98 3.53 -0.81
CA TYR A 267 9.33 4.07 -0.90
C TYR A 267 10.26 3.15 -1.71
N ALA A 268 10.22 1.84 -1.45
CA ALA A 268 10.97 0.86 -2.20
C ALA A 268 10.58 0.81 -3.69
N ALA A 269 9.29 0.91 -4.00
CA ALA A 269 8.78 0.91 -5.38
C ALA A 269 9.27 2.14 -6.16
N ILE A 270 9.21 3.32 -5.57
CA ILE A 270 9.68 4.57 -6.19
C ILE A 270 11.18 4.51 -6.48
N ASN A 271 11.96 3.95 -5.55
CA ASN A 271 13.42 3.86 -5.68
C ASN A 271 13.88 2.69 -6.55
N SER A 272 13.01 1.74 -6.89
CA SER A 272 13.39 0.53 -7.64
C SER A 272 13.95 0.78 -9.04
N GLY A 273 13.65 1.92 -9.65
CA GLY A 273 14.17 2.35 -10.96
C GLY A 273 15.42 3.22 -10.89
N ASN A 274 15.89 3.60 -9.71
CA ASN A 274 17.04 4.48 -9.55
C ASN A 274 18.28 3.68 -9.10
N PRO A 275 19.28 3.48 -9.99
CA PRO A 275 20.49 2.70 -9.67
C PRO A 275 21.39 3.38 -8.61
N PHE A 276 21.14 4.65 -8.29
CA PHE A 276 21.87 5.41 -7.28
C PHE A 276 21.12 5.50 -5.93
N ALA A 277 19.87 5.01 -5.87
CA ALA A 277 19.14 4.98 -4.62
C ALA A 277 19.69 3.89 -3.69
N GLU A 278 19.69 4.17 -2.40
CA GLU A 278 20.03 3.15 -1.41
C GLU A 278 18.96 2.05 -1.42
N PRO A 279 19.37 0.76 -1.31
CA PRO A 279 18.43 -0.33 -1.19
C PRO A 279 17.52 -0.15 0.02
N SER A 280 16.22 -0.04 -0.22
CA SER A 280 15.24 0.12 0.85
C SER A 280 14.66 -1.24 1.24
N ASN A 281 14.64 -1.51 2.55
CA ASN A 281 14.03 -2.70 3.11
C ASN A 281 12.54 -2.45 3.33
N VAL A 282 11.69 -3.29 2.73
CA VAL A 282 10.26 -3.30 3.03
C VAL A 282 10.05 -3.89 4.41
N TYR A 283 9.32 -3.16 5.27
CA TYR A 283 8.98 -3.62 6.60
C TYR A 283 8.14 -4.91 6.55
N THR A 284 8.31 -5.79 7.53
CA THR A 284 7.51 -7.01 7.71
C THR A 284 7.23 -7.26 9.18
N ASN A 285 6.03 -7.74 9.52
CA ASN A 285 5.72 -8.27 10.85
C ASN A 285 5.73 -9.82 10.87
N VAL A 286 6.14 -10.46 9.76
CA VAL A 286 6.19 -11.91 9.63
C VAL A 286 7.53 -12.43 10.15
N LYS A 287 7.50 -13.21 11.23
CA LYS A 287 8.68 -13.88 11.79
C LYS A 287 9.14 -14.98 10.85
N ASN A 288 10.46 -15.06 10.61
CA ASN A 288 11.15 -16.00 9.71
C ASN A 288 10.74 -15.90 8.22
N GLY A 289 9.98 -14.88 7.81
CA GLY A 289 9.44 -14.73 6.48
C GLY A 289 9.35 -13.29 6.03
N PHE A 290 8.51 -13.05 5.04
CA PHE A 290 8.25 -11.73 4.45
C PHE A 290 6.76 -11.42 4.42
N GLY A 291 6.42 -10.17 4.08
CA GLY A 291 5.07 -9.70 3.86
C GLY A 291 4.43 -9.08 5.09
N ILE A 292 3.11 -9.08 5.13
CA ILE A 292 2.31 -8.41 6.17
C ILE A 292 1.09 -9.24 6.53
N PHE A 293 0.78 -9.30 7.81
CA PHE A 293 -0.51 -9.75 8.34
C PHE A 293 -1.10 -8.61 9.15
N SER A 294 -2.20 -8.04 8.67
CA SER A 294 -2.85 -6.90 9.31
C SER A 294 -4.36 -6.96 9.18
N ILE A 295 -5.04 -6.24 10.07
CA ILE A 295 -6.46 -5.96 10.01
C ILE A 295 -6.63 -4.45 10.07
N THR A 296 -7.55 -3.93 9.27
CA THR A 296 -7.83 -2.50 9.10
C THR A 296 -9.32 -2.26 9.35
N HIS A 297 -9.67 -1.13 9.93
CA HIS A 297 -11.05 -0.63 9.90
C HIS A 297 -11.17 0.45 8.83
N SER A 298 -12.24 0.42 8.06
CA SER A 298 -12.48 1.38 6.97
C SER A 298 -13.88 1.98 7.08
N GLU A 299 -13.97 3.28 6.85
CA GLU A 299 -15.21 4.02 6.68
C GLU A 299 -15.14 4.86 5.41
N VAL A 300 -16.19 4.78 4.58
CA VAL A 300 -16.24 5.44 3.26
C VAL A 300 -17.41 6.42 3.21
N MET A 301 -17.20 7.59 2.61
CA MET A 301 -18.25 8.59 2.37
C MET A 301 -18.13 9.18 0.97
N GLU A 302 -19.28 9.38 0.28
CA GLU A 302 -19.32 10.07 -1.01
C GLU A 302 -19.04 11.57 -0.87
N ILE A 303 -18.28 12.12 -1.82
CA ILE A 303 -18.00 13.56 -1.94
C ILE A 303 -19.04 14.19 -2.88
N LYS A 304 -19.95 14.96 -2.32
CA LYS A 304 -21.06 15.61 -3.08
C LYS A 304 -20.88 17.10 -3.22
#